data_702c89868f72d0f74409ad46e40ce69c
#
_entry.id   702c89868f72d0f74409ad46e40ce69c
#
_cell.length_a   1.000
_cell.length_b   1.000
_cell.length_c   1.000
_cell.angle_alpha   90.00
_cell.angle_beta   90.00
_cell.angle_gamma   90.00
#
_symmetry.space_group_name_H-M   'P 1'
#
loop_
_entity.id
_entity.type
_entity.pdbx_description
1 polymer ?
#
loop_
_entity_poly.entity_id
_entity_poly.type
_entity_poly.pdbx_seq_one_letter_code
_entity_poly.pdbx_strand_id
1 'polypeptide(L)'
;MAFLEKILAEKEKEVARIKGAGKAFATNVRKAPSLYETFMQSEKTSIIAEIKRASPSKGDIRTAVDPIRQALAYEKAGAGAISVLTDEAFFKGSVEDLKAVSDAVRLPVLCKDFIIDEIQIDRAKAYGASVILLIAAALSPERLRQLYDYARDTGLEVLLEVHNEAELETAVETGARIIGINNRNLKTFEVDLGVVEKLAPQISNPDVLVISESGIRTRKDVVRAEHAGAKGILVGETLMRANDPQTEMKKLAGVPEKRKVKICGIRTLEAARAAVCAGADMIGFVFAESKRKITPEKAAQIAKALPEHVEKVGVFVNESPEKMAEIAERAGLDYLQLHGDETAEEAAQMPYPVIKAFPVRTGADLEAIHDYRCDLVLLDSAGGKYRGGSGKTFDWELAKALSDERAVMLAGGLTPENAEAAILAVCPYIVDVSSGVETNGEKDPDKIKAFVQAARKAFQKLEERDKNANIQTA
;
A
#
# COMPACT_ATOMS: atom_id res chain seq x y z
N MET A 1 16.56 7.16 31.68
CA MET A 1 16.90 7.91 30.45
C MET A 1 16.04 7.33 29.33
N ALA A 2 15.25 8.15 28.66
CA ALA A 2 14.44 7.70 27.53
C ALA A 2 15.36 7.17 26.40
N PHE A 3 14.84 6.30 25.55
CA PHE A 3 15.68 5.66 24.52
C PHE A 3 16.26 6.69 23.53
N LEU A 4 15.46 7.68 23.14
CA LEU A 4 15.90 8.80 22.28
C LEU A 4 17.09 9.55 22.91
N GLU A 5 17.08 9.83 24.21
CA GLU A 5 18.18 10.49 24.91
C GLU A 5 19.51 9.72 24.82
N LYS A 6 19.43 8.37 24.84
CA LYS A 6 20.63 7.53 24.66
C LYS A 6 21.19 7.66 23.24
N ILE A 7 20.32 7.70 22.23
CA ILE A 7 20.74 7.90 20.84
C ILE A 7 21.40 9.27 20.69
N LEU A 8 20.76 10.33 21.19
CA LEU A 8 21.30 11.69 21.08
C LEU A 8 22.65 11.85 21.76
N ALA A 9 22.83 11.26 22.95
CA ALA A 9 24.12 11.26 23.63
C ALA A 9 25.24 10.53 22.84
N GLU A 10 24.90 9.48 22.08
CA GLU A 10 25.87 8.83 21.19
C GLU A 10 26.13 9.67 19.94
N LYS A 11 25.11 10.35 19.40
CA LYS A 11 25.28 11.27 18.26
C LYS A 11 26.15 12.48 18.61
N GLU A 12 26.07 13.03 19.82
CA GLU A 12 26.99 14.08 20.29
C GLU A 12 28.46 13.62 20.21
N LYS A 13 28.75 12.39 20.64
CA LYS A 13 30.10 11.81 20.54
C LYS A 13 30.53 11.60 19.08
N GLU A 14 29.59 11.15 18.22
CA GLU A 14 29.83 10.96 16.80
C GLU A 14 30.17 12.31 16.14
N VAL A 15 29.37 13.35 16.39
CA VAL A 15 29.61 14.73 15.90
C VAL A 15 30.97 15.24 16.35
N ALA A 16 31.32 15.06 17.63
CA ALA A 16 32.62 15.45 18.14
C ALA A 16 33.80 14.74 17.43
N ARG A 17 33.64 13.43 17.15
CA ARG A 17 34.64 12.67 16.37
C ARG A 17 34.79 13.21 14.95
N ILE A 18 33.65 13.50 14.25
CA ILE A 18 33.66 14.00 12.89
C ILE A 18 34.36 15.38 12.82
N LYS A 19 34.00 16.29 13.74
CA LYS A 19 34.62 17.60 13.85
C LYS A 19 36.12 17.54 14.19
N GLY A 20 36.48 16.65 15.11
CA GLY A 20 37.87 16.42 15.52
C GLY A 20 38.77 15.83 14.43
N ALA A 21 38.18 15.09 13.48
CA ALA A 21 38.91 14.56 12.34
C ALA A 21 39.31 15.62 11.29
N GLY A 22 38.78 16.84 11.39
CA GLY A 22 39.10 17.96 10.50
C GLY A 22 38.77 17.71 9.02
N LYS A 23 37.91 16.77 8.74
CA LYS A 23 37.59 16.30 7.38
C LYS A 23 36.57 17.25 6.74
N ALA A 24 36.98 18.00 5.72
CA ALA A 24 36.07 18.74 4.87
C ALA A 24 35.33 17.76 3.96
N PHE A 25 33.99 17.87 3.87
CA PHE A 25 33.19 17.08 2.99
C PHE A 25 33.08 17.71 1.60
N ALA A 26 33.17 16.88 0.55
CA ALA A 26 33.08 17.36 -0.83
C ALA A 26 31.65 17.87 -1.12
N THR A 27 31.57 19.00 -1.84
CA THR A 27 30.30 19.67 -2.16
C THR A 27 29.64 19.17 -3.44
N ASN A 28 30.25 18.19 -4.15
CA ASN A 28 29.69 17.65 -5.37
C ASN A 28 28.44 16.83 -5.08
N VAL A 29 27.30 17.37 -5.48
CA VAL A 29 25.98 16.78 -5.27
C VAL A 29 25.59 15.98 -6.51
N ARG A 30 25.21 14.72 -6.29
CA ARG A 30 24.46 13.98 -7.27
C ARG A 30 23.16 14.72 -7.61
N LYS A 31 22.84 14.89 -8.89
CA LYS A 31 21.52 15.35 -9.31
C LYS A 31 20.54 14.15 -9.22
N ALA A 32 19.82 14.08 -8.11
CA ALA A 32 18.68 13.18 -7.97
C ALA A 32 17.38 13.94 -8.28
N PRO A 33 16.30 13.25 -8.70
CA PRO A 33 14.97 13.84 -8.75
C PRO A 33 14.55 14.37 -7.36
N SER A 34 13.68 15.37 -7.33
CA SER A 34 13.07 15.84 -6.09
C SER A 34 12.09 14.80 -5.56
N LEU A 35 12.21 14.44 -4.29
CA LEU A 35 11.24 13.58 -3.60
C LEU A 35 9.87 14.26 -3.54
N TYR A 36 9.87 15.54 -3.18
CA TYR A 36 8.66 16.35 -3.09
C TYR A 36 7.89 16.37 -4.41
N GLU A 37 8.56 16.76 -5.50
CA GLU A 37 7.92 16.86 -6.81
C GLU A 37 7.43 15.49 -7.31
N THR A 38 8.25 14.46 -7.17
CA THR A 38 7.90 13.09 -7.58
C THR A 38 6.64 12.60 -6.88
N PHE A 39 6.51 12.85 -5.56
CA PHE A 39 5.38 12.36 -4.77
C PHE A 39 4.13 13.23 -4.96
N MET A 40 4.30 14.56 -5.08
CA MET A 40 3.16 15.47 -5.29
C MET A 40 2.51 15.30 -6.65
N GLN A 41 3.28 14.93 -7.69
CA GLN A 41 2.77 14.66 -9.04
C GLN A 41 2.21 13.24 -9.22
N SER A 42 2.47 12.34 -8.28
CA SER A 42 1.97 10.96 -8.35
C SER A 42 0.46 10.92 -8.10
N GLU A 43 -0.25 10.20 -8.95
CA GLU A 43 -1.68 9.91 -8.76
C GLU A 43 -1.94 8.85 -7.68
N LYS A 44 -0.91 8.05 -7.35
CA LYS A 44 -0.96 6.98 -6.35
C LYS A 44 -0.05 7.31 -5.19
N THR A 45 -0.36 6.73 -4.01
CA THR A 45 0.55 6.81 -2.85
C THR A 45 1.90 6.23 -3.19
N SER A 46 2.93 7.06 -3.05
CA SER A 46 4.30 6.69 -3.35
C SER A 46 4.98 6.01 -2.15
N ILE A 47 5.91 5.10 -2.42
CA ILE A 47 6.60 4.33 -1.37
C ILE A 47 8.05 4.79 -1.24
N ILE A 48 8.43 5.22 -0.04
CA ILE A 48 9.84 5.30 0.38
C ILE A 48 10.21 3.91 0.93
N ALA A 49 11.02 3.18 0.19
CA ALA A 49 11.44 1.84 0.58
C ALA A 49 12.71 1.90 1.44
N GLU A 50 12.62 1.44 2.69
CA GLU A 50 13.71 1.57 3.66
C GLU A 50 14.59 0.33 3.71
N ILE A 51 15.90 0.52 3.64
CA ILE A 51 16.93 -0.48 3.87
C ILE A 51 17.40 -0.38 5.33
N LYS A 52 17.12 -1.45 6.09
CA LYS A 52 17.37 -1.49 7.54
C LYS A 52 17.80 -2.86 8.01
N ARG A 53 19.01 -2.98 8.61
CA ARG A 53 19.54 -4.25 9.10
C ARG A 53 19.00 -4.64 10.46
N ALA A 54 18.83 -3.66 11.34
CA ALA A 54 18.36 -3.85 12.70
C ALA A 54 17.55 -2.66 13.18
N SER A 55 16.82 -2.81 14.28
CA SER A 55 16.19 -1.71 15.00
C SER A 55 16.11 -2.00 16.49
N PRO A 56 16.08 -0.97 17.36
CA PRO A 56 15.97 -1.13 18.79
C PRO A 56 14.75 -1.92 19.25
N SER A 57 13.63 -1.76 18.53
CA SER A 57 12.35 -2.42 18.88
C SER A 57 12.23 -3.87 18.42
N LYS A 58 13.05 -4.30 17.43
CA LYS A 58 12.93 -5.61 16.77
C LYS A 58 14.23 -6.42 16.76
N GLY A 59 15.34 -5.83 17.22
CA GLY A 59 16.67 -6.45 17.08
C GLY A 59 17.09 -6.58 15.62
N ASP A 60 17.77 -7.65 15.32
CA ASP A 60 18.23 -7.96 13.97
C ASP A 60 17.06 -8.32 13.04
N ILE A 61 17.00 -7.68 11.87
CA ILE A 61 15.97 -7.89 10.84
C ILE A 61 16.57 -8.68 9.68
N ARG A 62 17.60 -8.13 9.03
CA ARG A 62 18.30 -8.76 7.90
C ARG A 62 19.74 -8.23 7.80
N THR A 63 20.61 -8.71 8.68
CA THR A 63 21.98 -8.18 8.86
C THR A 63 22.89 -8.40 7.65
N ALA A 64 22.67 -9.49 6.90
CA ALA A 64 23.45 -9.85 5.70
C ALA A 64 22.92 -9.26 4.39
N VAL A 65 22.04 -8.22 4.45
CA VAL A 65 21.53 -7.58 3.24
C VAL A 65 22.64 -6.85 2.48
N ASP A 66 22.68 -7.06 1.17
CA ASP A 66 23.44 -6.23 0.22
C ASP A 66 22.59 -4.98 -0.09
N PRO A 67 23.01 -3.77 0.33
CA PRO A 67 22.18 -2.58 0.17
C PRO A 67 21.98 -2.18 -1.29
N ILE A 68 22.96 -2.43 -2.17
CA ILE A 68 22.86 -2.12 -3.60
C ILE A 68 21.81 -3.01 -4.25
N ARG A 69 21.91 -4.33 -4.05
CA ARG A 69 20.94 -5.28 -4.60
C ARG A 69 19.52 -4.99 -4.10
N GLN A 70 19.39 -4.65 -2.83
CA GLN A 70 18.09 -4.34 -2.23
C GLN A 70 17.52 -3.05 -2.82
N ALA A 71 18.31 -1.99 -2.97
CA ALA A 71 17.89 -0.72 -3.56
C ALA A 71 17.46 -0.87 -5.03
N LEU A 72 18.22 -1.61 -5.84
CA LEU A 72 17.86 -1.89 -7.23
C LEU A 72 16.57 -2.72 -7.34
N ALA A 73 16.35 -3.67 -6.41
CA ALA A 73 15.11 -4.44 -6.34
C ALA A 73 13.91 -3.54 -6.01
N TYR A 74 14.07 -2.59 -5.10
CA TYR A 74 13.05 -1.60 -4.76
C TYR A 74 12.76 -0.63 -5.92
N GLU A 75 13.80 -0.11 -6.59
CA GLU A 75 13.64 0.74 -7.76
C GLU A 75 12.86 0.02 -8.88
N LYS A 76 13.26 -1.22 -9.18
CA LYS A 76 12.55 -2.06 -10.17
C LYS A 76 11.10 -2.36 -9.76
N ALA A 77 10.82 -2.42 -8.47
CA ALA A 77 9.48 -2.65 -7.94
C ALA A 77 8.59 -1.38 -7.96
N GLY A 78 9.13 -0.22 -8.33
CA GLY A 78 8.40 1.03 -8.42
C GLY A 78 8.44 1.86 -7.13
N ALA A 79 9.49 1.72 -6.30
CA ALA A 79 9.74 2.66 -5.21
C ALA A 79 9.86 4.09 -5.76
N GLY A 80 9.29 5.07 -5.06
CA GLY A 80 9.45 6.50 -5.37
C GLY A 80 10.73 7.10 -4.78
N ALA A 81 11.25 6.50 -3.70
CA ALA A 81 12.51 6.88 -3.05
C ALA A 81 13.08 5.71 -2.24
N ILE A 82 14.37 5.78 -1.91
CA ILE A 82 15.05 4.83 -1.04
C ILE A 82 15.45 5.53 0.27
N SER A 83 15.16 4.91 1.41
CA SER A 83 15.65 5.33 2.72
C SER A 83 16.77 4.40 3.18
N VAL A 84 17.90 4.98 3.61
CA VAL A 84 19.06 4.23 4.08
C VAL A 84 19.39 4.64 5.51
N LEU A 85 19.32 3.68 6.45
CA LEU A 85 19.78 3.89 7.82
C LEU A 85 21.30 4.07 7.83
N THR A 86 21.79 5.15 8.45
CA THR A 86 23.21 5.46 8.56
C THR A 86 23.74 5.39 9.99
N ASP A 87 22.85 5.24 10.99
CA ASP A 87 23.23 5.02 12.38
C ASP A 87 23.85 3.63 12.58
N GLU A 88 25.13 3.60 13.02
CA GLU A 88 25.86 2.35 13.26
C GLU A 88 25.46 1.69 14.58
N ALA A 89 25.33 2.48 15.64
CA ALA A 89 25.22 1.99 17.01
C ALA A 89 23.92 1.22 17.27
N PHE A 90 22.81 1.72 16.75
CA PHE A 90 21.47 1.20 17.07
C PHE A 90 20.79 0.51 15.89
N PHE A 91 21.19 0.84 14.64
CA PHE A 91 20.53 0.32 13.44
C PHE A 91 21.45 -0.49 12.53
N LYS A 92 22.73 -0.61 12.86
CA LYS A 92 23.76 -1.30 12.05
C LYS A 92 23.85 -0.75 10.62
N GLY A 93 23.60 0.56 10.47
CA GLY A 93 23.72 1.29 9.21
C GLY A 93 25.13 1.83 8.99
N SER A 94 25.36 2.47 7.83
CA SER A 94 26.60 3.19 7.56
C SER A 94 26.41 4.26 6.48
N VAL A 95 27.26 5.28 6.49
CA VAL A 95 27.28 6.28 5.42
C VAL A 95 27.83 5.71 4.12
N GLU A 96 28.63 4.66 4.19
CA GLU A 96 29.12 3.90 3.05
C GLU A 96 27.99 3.18 2.32
N ASP A 97 26.98 2.65 3.05
CA ASP A 97 25.77 2.10 2.44
C ASP A 97 24.98 3.19 1.72
N LEU A 98 24.84 4.37 2.35
CA LEU A 98 24.19 5.53 1.72
C LEU A 98 24.86 5.88 0.39
N LYS A 99 26.19 5.97 0.37
CA LYS A 99 26.98 6.25 -0.84
C LYS A 99 26.76 5.19 -1.91
N ALA A 100 26.90 3.92 -1.54
CA ALA A 100 26.77 2.81 -2.45
C ALA A 100 25.37 2.73 -3.09
N VAL A 101 24.33 2.94 -2.30
CA VAL A 101 22.94 2.99 -2.79
C VAL A 101 22.74 4.23 -3.69
N SER A 102 23.20 5.39 -3.25
CA SER A 102 23.08 6.63 -4.02
C SER A 102 23.73 6.54 -5.39
N ASP A 103 24.88 5.86 -5.51
CA ASP A 103 25.57 5.66 -6.79
C ASP A 103 24.83 4.65 -7.70
N ALA A 104 24.06 3.72 -7.13
CA ALA A 104 23.46 2.61 -7.85
C ALA A 104 22.05 2.93 -8.41
N VAL A 105 21.23 3.75 -7.70
CA VAL A 105 19.84 4.02 -8.09
C VAL A 105 19.66 5.41 -8.69
N ARG A 106 18.58 5.64 -9.43
CA ARG A 106 18.20 6.97 -9.96
C ARG A 106 17.24 7.74 -9.07
N LEU A 107 16.67 7.08 -8.08
CA LEU A 107 15.66 7.61 -7.16
C LEU A 107 16.26 8.62 -6.16
N PRO A 108 15.43 9.49 -5.55
CA PRO A 108 15.82 10.25 -4.35
C PRO A 108 16.28 9.28 -3.24
N VAL A 109 17.36 9.64 -2.52
CA VAL A 109 17.88 8.83 -1.42
C VAL A 109 17.83 9.64 -0.14
N LEU A 110 17.10 9.13 0.84
CA LEU A 110 16.95 9.67 2.19
C LEU A 110 18.06 9.12 3.10
N CYS A 111 18.86 10.00 3.67
CA CYS A 111 19.73 9.69 4.81
C CYS A 111 18.87 9.63 6.08
N LYS A 112 18.61 8.42 6.57
CA LYS A 112 17.81 8.18 7.77
C LYS A 112 18.75 8.08 8.98
N ASP A 113 18.94 9.20 9.66
CA ASP A 113 19.83 9.36 10.82
C ASP A 113 19.24 10.34 11.84
N PHE A 114 19.81 10.41 13.03
CA PHE A 114 19.48 11.40 14.07
C PHE A 114 20.41 12.61 13.91
N ILE A 115 19.96 13.62 13.15
CA ILE A 115 20.73 14.80 12.82
C ILE A 115 20.53 15.86 13.90
N ILE A 116 21.64 16.32 14.51
CA ILE A 116 21.69 17.33 15.56
C ILE A 116 22.68 18.48 15.23
N ASP A 117 23.47 18.31 14.17
CA ASP A 117 24.55 19.25 13.80
C ASP A 117 24.73 19.35 12.29
N GLU A 118 25.12 20.54 11.78
CA GLU A 118 25.34 20.82 10.37
C GLU A 118 26.37 19.91 9.72
N ILE A 119 27.38 19.48 10.48
CA ILE A 119 28.43 18.58 9.96
C ILE A 119 27.85 17.22 9.49
N GLN A 120 26.73 16.77 10.09
CA GLN A 120 26.04 15.55 9.66
C GLN A 120 25.30 15.79 8.34
N ILE A 121 24.75 17.00 8.13
CA ILE A 121 24.10 17.41 6.87
C ILE A 121 25.13 17.45 5.75
N ASP A 122 26.29 18.05 5.98
CA ASP A 122 27.40 18.09 5.03
C ASP A 122 27.88 16.70 4.67
N ARG A 123 28.00 15.81 5.68
CA ARG A 123 28.37 14.41 5.48
C ARG A 123 27.33 13.68 4.65
N ALA A 124 26.04 13.79 5.01
CA ALA A 124 24.96 13.13 4.27
C ALA A 124 24.96 13.54 2.79
N LYS A 125 25.13 14.85 2.52
CA LYS A 125 25.25 15.39 1.18
C LYS A 125 26.43 14.82 0.42
N ALA A 126 27.62 14.80 1.03
CA ALA A 126 28.84 14.29 0.43
C ALA A 126 28.76 12.79 0.09
N TYR A 127 27.95 12.03 0.86
CA TYR A 127 27.67 10.62 0.63
C TYR A 127 26.44 10.38 -0.25
N GLY A 128 25.92 11.43 -0.90
CA GLY A 128 24.95 11.32 -1.99
C GLY A 128 23.48 11.35 -1.57
N ALA A 129 23.16 11.71 -0.33
CA ALA A 129 21.79 11.99 0.05
C ALA A 129 21.20 13.14 -0.78
N SER A 130 19.95 13.03 -1.17
CA SER A 130 19.13 14.13 -1.71
C SER A 130 18.10 14.63 -0.70
N VAL A 131 17.80 13.80 0.30
CA VAL A 131 16.88 14.10 1.39
C VAL A 131 17.53 13.71 2.70
N ILE A 132 17.30 14.50 3.76
CA ILE A 132 17.69 14.18 5.13
C ILE A 132 16.47 14.10 6.04
N LEU A 133 16.63 13.43 7.18
CA LEU A 133 15.66 13.39 8.27
C LEU A 133 16.01 14.44 9.33
N LEU A 134 15.02 15.25 9.72
CA LEU A 134 15.03 15.99 10.99
C LEU A 134 13.87 15.50 11.85
N ILE A 135 14.12 15.30 13.15
CA ILE A 135 13.13 14.76 14.09
C ILE A 135 12.77 15.86 15.09
N ALA A 136 11.51 16.31 15.08
CA ALA A 136 11.07 17.40 15.96
C ALA A 136 11.28 17.07 17.45
N ALA A 137 11.02 15.81 17.85
CA ALA A 137 11.24 15.34 19.23
C ALA A 137 12.71 15.37 19.71
N ALA A 138 13.68 15.47 18.77
CA ALA A 138 15.11 15.42 19.07
C ALA A 138 15.77 16.80 19.22
N LEU A 139 15.08 17.88 18.86
CA LEU A 139 15.65 19.22 18.72
C LEU A 139 14.76 20.27 19.39
N SER A 140 15.37 21.37 19.88
CA SER A 140 14.56 22.55 20.23
C SER A 140 13.98 23.19 18.96
N PRO A 141 12.85 23.92 19.03
CA PRO A 141 12.25 24.58 17.86
C PRO A 141 13.26 25.48 17.12
N GLU A 142 14.09 26.22 17.84
CA GLU A 142 15.11 27.12 17.28
C GLU A 142 16.20 26.31 16.54
N ARG A 143 16.65 25.19 17.14
CA ARG A 143 17.66 24.33 16.53
C ARG A 143 17.13 23.61 15.32
N LEU A 144 15.89 23.14 15.39
CA LEU A 144 15.19 22.52 14.28
C LEU A 144 15.14 23.48 13.07
N ARG A 145 14.72 24.73 13.30
CA ARG A 145 14.68 25.77 12.27
C ARG A 145 16.06 26.01 11.65
N GLN A 146 17.11 26.18 12.47
CA GLN A 146 18.48 26.39 11.98
C GLN A 146 18.94 25.25 11.06
N LEU A 147 18.75 23.98 11.48
CA LEU A 147 19.16 22.83 10.69
C LEU A 147 18.31 22.66 9.42
N TYR A 148 17.01 22.98 9.51
CA TYR A 148 16.11 22.94 8.36
C TYR A 148 16.54 23.96 7.29
N ASP A 149 16.79 25.21 7.68
CA ASP A 149 17.22 26.27 6.77
C ASP A 149 18.60 25.92 6.19
N TYR A 150 19.56 25.47 7.02
CA TYR A 150 20.87 25.03 6.57
C TYR A 150 20.81 23.92 5.53
N ALA A 151 20.00 22.89 5.76
CA ALA A 151 19.82 21.79 4.81
C ALA A 151 19.29 22.29 3.46
N ARG A 152 18.30 23.17 3.47
CA ARG A 152 17.72 23.75 2.26
C ARG A 152 18.73 24.64 1.52
N ASP A 153 19.50 25.46 2.23
CA ASP A 153 20.53 26.31 1.64
C ASP A 153 21.64 25.49 0.99
N THR A 154 21.89 24.29 1.52
CA THR A 154 22.81 23.32 0.89
C THR A 154 22.20 22.54 -0.27
N GLY A 155 20.90 22.71 -0.56
CA GLY A 155 20.19 22.08 -1.68
C GLY A 155 19.68 20.68 -1.38
N LEU A 156 19.52 20.32 -0.10
CA LEU A 156 18.88 19.06 0.33
C LEU A 156 17.39 19.31 0.63
N GLU A 157 16.57 18.31 0.35
CA GLU A 157 15.21 18.23 0.87
C GLU A 157 15.22 17.70 2.31
N VAL A 158 14.20 18.08 3.08
CA VAL A 158 14.08 17.67 4.48
C VAL A 158 12.75 16.97 4.70
N LEU A 159 12.80 15.71 5.14
CA LEU A 159 11.68 15.01 5.76
C LEU A 159 11.69 15.36 7.25
N LEU A 160 10.69 16.14 7.71
CA LEU A 160 10.57 16.54 9.09
C LEU A 160 9.59 15.61 9.82
N GLU A 161 10.11 14.77 10.71
CA GLU A 161 9.37 13.75 11.43
C GLU A 161 8.71 14.30 12.69
N VAL A 162 7.40 14.00 12.86
CA VAL A 162 6.57 14.41 14.01
C VAL A 162 5.77 13.22 14.57
N HIS A 163 5.42 13.29 15.88
CA HIS A 163 4.72 12.22 16.60
C HIS A 163 3.45 12.68 17.33
N ASN A 164 3.24 13.98 17.46
CA ASN A 164 2.11 14.58 18.18
C ASN A 164 1.81 15.99 17.68
N GLU A 165 0.72 16.59 18.20
CA GLU A 165 0.24 17.90 17.77
C GLU A 165 1.24 19.02 17.99
N ALA A 166 1.94 19.05 19.12
CA ALA A 166 2.92 20.10 19.43
C ALA A 166 4.13 20.06 18.48
N GLU A 167 4.59 18.86 18.13
CA GLU A 167 5.65 18.66 17.14
C GLU A 167 5.17 19.03 15.73
N LEU A 168 3.91 18.73 15.40
CA LEU A 168 3.29 19.12 14.13
C LEU A 168 3.21 20.65 13.99
N GLU A 169 2.77 21.35 15.05
CA GLU A 169 2.73 22.81 15.07
C GLU A 169 4.12 23.40 14.81
N THR A 170 5.15 22.90 15.50
CA THR A 170 6.55 23.30 15.28
C THR A 170 6.99 23.05 13.82
N ALA A 171 6.61 21.91 13.22
CA ALA A 171 6.95 21.59 11.84
C ALA A 171 6.29 22.56 10.84
N VAL A 172 5.01 22.88 11.05
CA VAL A 172 4.26 23.84 10.23
C VAL A 172 4.86 25.24 10.37
N GLU A 173 5.17 25.69 11.58
CA GLU A 173 5.83 26.99 11.83
C GLU A 173 7.24 27.06 11.22
N THR A 174 7.96 25.95 11.14
CA THR A 174 9.25 25.84 10.45
C THR A 174 9.10 26.00 8.94
N GLY A 175 7.88 25.86 8.38
CA GLY A 175 7.61 25.92 6.96
C GLY A 175 8.03 24.64 6.23
N ALA A 176 7.94 23.50 6.93
CA ALA A 176 8.28 22.19 6.36
C ALA A 176 7.38 21.84 5.18
N ARG A 177 8.01 21.50 4.05
CA ARG A 177 7.28 21.06 2.82
C ARG A 177 7.01 19.57 2.80
N ILE A 178 7.79 18.77 3.54
CA ILE A 178 7.63 17.33 3.66
C ILE A 178 7.57 17.01 5.14
N ILE A 179 6.40 16.54 5.60
CA ILE A 179 6.16 16.16 6.99
C ILE A 179 5.95 14.65 7.08
N GLY A 180 6.80 14.00 7.87
CA GLY A 180 6.68 12.58 8.21
C GLY A 180 5.89 12.42 9.52
N ILE A 181 4.74 11.77 9.46
CA ILE A 181 3.99 11.42 10.67
C ILE A 181 4.36 10.01 11.07
N ASN A 182 5.11 9.88 12.17
CA ASN A 182 5.56 8.60 12.65
C ASN A 182 4.55 7.99 13.63
N ASN A 183 3.93 6.89 13.20
CA ASN A 183 2.96 6.13 13.97
C ASN A 183 3.58 5.33 15.13
N ARG A 184 4.91 5.34 15.28
CA ARG A 184 5.62 4.67 16.37
C ARG A 184 5.93 5.64 17.49
N ASN A 185 5.46 5.33 18.69
CA ASN A 185 5.85 6.05 19.90
C ASN A 185 7.33 5.76 20.23
N LEU A 186 8.18 6.79 20.28
CA LEU A 186 9.63 6.64 20.53
C LEU A 186 9.97 6.21 21.97
N LYS A 187 9.01 6.25 22.91
CA LYS A 187 9.20 5.85 24.29
C LYS A 187 8.77 4.41 24.55
N THR A 188 7.61 4.00 24.02
CA THR A 188 7.02 2.67 24.25
C THR A 188 7.28 1.70 23.11
N PHE A 189 7.67 2.18 21.93
CA PHE A 189 7.78 1.46 20.66
C PHE A 189 6.46 0.89 20.13
N GLU A 190 5.35 1.19 20.75
CA GLU A 190 4.01 0.86 20.24
C GLU A 190 3.76 1.59 18.92
N VAL A 191 3.01 0.94 18.05
CA VAL A 191 2.65 1.46 16.73
C VAL A 191 1.15 1.57 16.62
N ASP A 192 0.65 2.77 16.33
CA ASP A 192 -0.76 3.06 16.16
C ASP A 192 -1.00 3.99 14.96
N LEU A 193 -1.65 3.48 13.93
CA LEU A 193 -2.03 4.27 12.74
C LEU A 193 -3.04 5.39 13.06
N GLY A 194 -3.69 5.37 14.22
CA GLY A 194 -4.49 6.47 14.72
C GLY A 194 -3.71 7.80 14.83
N VAL A 195 -2.37 7.75 14.90
CA VAL A 195 -1.53 8.95 14.91
C VAL A 195 -1.62 9.70 13.59
N VAL A 196 -1.42 9.03 12.46
CA VAL A 196 -1.56 9.69 11.14
C VAL A 196 -3.00 10.11 10.88
N GLU A 197 -3.98 9.30 11.26
CA GLU A 197 -5.41 9.63 11.12
C GLU A 197 -5.81 10.88 11.90
N LYS A 198 -5.15 11.13 13.03
CA LYS A 198 -5.39 12.31 13.86
C LYS A 198 -4.64 13.55 13.39
N LEU A 199 -3.38 13.40 12.99
CA LEU A 199 -2.49 14.54 12.72
C LEU A 199 -2.58 15.04 11.27
N ALA A 200 -2.65 14.14 10.28
CA ALA A 200 -2.61 14.55 8.88
C ALA A 200 -3.76 15.51 8.49
N PRO A 201 -5.02 15.33 8.94
CA PRO A 201 -6.12 16.26 8.65
C PRO A 201 -5.92 17.67 9.22
N GLN A 202 -5.01 17.86 10.19
CA GLN A 202 -4.70 19.17 10.74
C GLN A 202 -3.78 20.00 9.83
N ILE A 203 -3.16 19.38 8.81
CA ILE A 203 -2.31 20.06 7.84
C ILE A 203 -3.20 20.63 6.74
N SER A 204 -3.59 21.90 6.89
CA SER A 204 -4.51 22.59 5.96
C SER A 204 -3.86 23.03 4.65
N ASN A 205 -2.52 23.14 4.60
CA ASN A 205 -1.80 23.54 3.39
C ASN A 205 -1.65 22.37 2.41
N PRO A 206 -2.32 22.41 1.23
CA PRO A 206 -2.28 21.33 0.24
C PRO A 206 -0.88 21.15 -0.42
N ASP A 207 0.01 22.15 -0.28
CA ASP A 207 1.37 22.07 -0.78
C ASP A 207 2.32 21.35 0.19
N VAL A 208 1.85 20.85 1.32
CA VAL A 208 2.63 20.01 2.22
C VAL A 208 2.48 18.55 1.83
N LEU A 209 3.60 17.89 1.52
CA LEU A 209 3.66 16.46 1.31
C LEU A 209 3.65 15.73 2.66
N VAL A 210 2.61 14.96 2.91
CA VAL A 210 2.49 14.12 4.11
C VAL A 210 2.95 12.71 3.83
N ILE A 211 3.89 12.20 4.64
CA ILE A 211 4.40 10.82 4.60
C ILE A 211 3.97 10.11 5.89
N SER A 212 3.31 8.96 5.80
CA SER A 212 3.03 8.10 6.96
C SER A 212 4.19 7.13 7.19
N GLU A 213 4.77 7.15 8.40
CA GLU A 213 5.90 6.32 8.77
C GLU A 213 5.52 5.30 9.83
N SER A 214 6.09 4.13 9.76
CA SER A 214 5.86 2.99 10.67
C SER A 214 4.44 2.40 10.59
N GLY A 215 4.33 1.10 10.82
CA GLY A 215 3.04 0.41 10.98
C GLY A 215 2.39 -0.10 9.70
N ILE A 216 2.90 0.26 8.54
CA ILE A 216 2.35 -0.19 7.25
C ILE A 216 2.74 -1.64 6.97
N ARG A 217 1.76 -2.54 6.95
CA ARG A 217 1.94 -3.98 6.72
C ARG A 217 1.07 -4.52 5.60
N THR A 218 -0.09 -3.93 5.38
CA THR A 218 -1.09 -4.38 4.43
C THR A 218 -1.58 -3.24 3.56
N ARG A 219 -2.26 -3.55 2.45
CA ARG A 219 -2.93 -2.52 1.65
C ARG A 219 -3.96 -1.74 2.47
N LYS A 220 -4.65 -2.36 3.41
CA LYS A 220 -5.59 -1.68 4.31
C LYS A 220 -4.90 -0.58 5.12
N ASP A 221 -3.69 -0.81 5.61
CA ASP A 221 -2.93 0.21 6.33
C ASP A 221 -2.56 1.38 5.42
N VAL A 222 -2.20 1.09 4.16
CA VAL A 222 -1.92 2.14 3.15
C VAL A 222 -3.17 2.98 2.90
N VAL A 223 -4.33 2.34 2.68
CA VAL A 223 -5.60 3.04 2.44
C VAL A 223 -6.00 3.92 3.63
N ARG A 224 -5.78 3.46 4.86
CA ARG A 224 -6.00 4.29 6.07
C ARG A 224 -5.13 5.55 6.06
N ALA A 225 -3.84 5.42 5.70
CA ALA A 225 -2.94 6.56 5.59
C ALA A 225 -3.33 7.50 4.43
N GLU A 226 -3.72 6.95 3.28
CA GLU A 226 -4.25 7.71 2.13
C GLU A 226 -5.49 8.52 2.51
N HIS A 227 -6.45 7.87 3.18
CA HIS A 227 -7.68 8.49 3.64
C HIS A 227 -7.43 9.63 4.64
N ALA A 228 -6.42 9.49 5.49
CA ALA A 228 -5.98 10.56 6.39
C ALA A 228 -5.31 11.75 5.67
N GLY A 229 -4.93 11.62 4.39
CA GLY A 229 -4.29 12.67 3.60
C GLY A 229 -2.81 12.44 3.30
N ALA A 230 -2.24 11.27 3.65
CA ALA A 230 -0.87 10.96 3.29
C ALA A 230 -0.77 10.65 1.77
N LYS A 231 0.19 11.30 1.10
CA LYS A 231 0.54 11.02 -0.31
C LYS A 231 1.73 10.07 -0.46
N GLY A 232 2.40 9.77 0.64
CA GLY A 232 3.49 8.82 0.68
C GLY A 232 3.51 8.00 1.95
N ILE A 233 4.16 6.85 1.87
CA ILE A 233 4.41 5.95 3.00
C ILE A 233 5.89 5.59 3.06
N LEU A 234 6.43 5.45 4.27
CA LEU A 234 7.78 4.93 4.49
C LEU A 234 7.68 3.52 5.08
N VAL A 235 8.20 2.53 4.36
CA VAL A 235 8.08 1.11 4.70
C VAL A 235 9.43 0.44 4.78
N GLY A 236 9.78 -0.06 5.95
CA GLY A 236 11.04 -0.77 6.21
C GLY A 236 10.81 -2.23 6.59
N GLU A 237 10.30 -2.50 7.80
CA GLU A 237 10.22 -3.87 8.35
C GLU A 237 9.47 -4.84 7.42
N THR A 238 8.32 -4.44 6.87
CA THR A 238 7.50 -5.25 5.98
C THR A 238 8.29 -5.67 4.73
N LEU A 239 8.97 -4.72 4.08
CA LEU A 239 9.76 -5.00 2.87
C LEU A 239 11.04 -5.77 3.18
N MET A 240 11.72 -5.50 4.29
CA MET A 240 12.94 -6.20 4.68
C MET A 240 12.70 -7.65 5.10
N ARG A 241 11.53 -7.97 5.63
CA ARG A 241 11.13 -9.34 5.99
C ARG A 241 10.54 -10.13 4.83
N ALA A 242 10.14 -9.47 3.76
CA ALA A 242 9.57 -10.12 2.60
C ALA A 242 10.60 -11.02 1.90
N ASN A 243 10.17 -12.21 1.48
CA ASN A 243 10.97 -13.09 0.64
C ASN A 243 11.20 -12.48 -0.74
N ASP A 244 10.15 -11.84 -1.29
CA ASP A 244 10.21 -11.07 -2.52
C ASP A 244 9.67 -9.65 -2.29
N PRO A 245 10.56 -8.65 -2.16
CA PRO A 245 10.18 -7.25 -1.96
C PRO A 245 9.34 -6.67 -3.11
N GLN A 246 9.53 -7.15 -4.34
CA GLN A 246 8.76 -6.65 -5.50
C GLN A 246 7.28 -7.03 -5.35
N THR A 247 7.02 -8.28 -5.02
CA THR A 247 5.67 -8.76 -4.75
C THR A 247 5.03 -8.01 -3.57
N GLU A 248 5.79 -7.79 -2.51
CA GLU A 248 5.27 -7.08 -1.33
C GLU A 248 4.92 -5.61 -1.63
N MET A 249 5.76 -4.92 -2.40
CA MET A 249 5.46 -3.55 -2.85
C MET A 249 4.20 -3.50 -3.72
N LYS A 250 4.03 -4.46 -4.63
CA LYS A 250 2.79 -4.56 -5.44
C LYS A 250 1.55 -4.75 -4.58
N LYS A 251 1.62 -5.59 -3.53
CA LYS A 251 0.52 -5.75 -2.56
C LYS A 251 0.15 -4.44 -1.88
N LEU A 252 1.16 -3.71 -1.39
CA LEU A 252 0.96 -2.41 -0.76
C LEU A 252 0.37 -1.39 -1.74
N ALA A 253 0.75 -1.45 -3.01
CA ALA A 253 0.19 -0.63 -4.08
C ALA A 253 -1.20 -1.07 -4.58
N GLY A 254 -1.82 -2.10 -3.96
CA GLY A 254 -3.13 -2.60 -4.35
C GLY A 254 -3.13 -3.54 -5.57
N VAL A 255 -1.94 -3.95 -6.05
CA VAL A 255 -1.85 -4.93 -7.14
C VAL A 255 -1.88 -6.34 -6.56
N PRO A 256 -2.82 -7.21 -6.94
CA PRO A 256 -2.89 -8.57 -6.44
C PRO A 256 -1.62 -9.37 -6.75
N GLU A 257 -1.11 -10.10 -5.76
CA GLU A 257 0.11 -10.92 -5.89
C GLU A 257 -0.03 -12.06 -6.89
N LYS A 258 -1.20 -12.65 -6.90
CA LYS A 258 -1.58 -13.78 -7.76
C LYS A 258 -3.00 -13.60 -8.27
N ARG A 259 -3.31 -14.29 -9.33
CA ARG A 259 -4.70 -14.35 -9.80
C ARG A 259 -5.59 -15.06 -8.79
N LYS A 260 -6.75 -14.48 -8.48
CA LYS A 260 -7.63 -14.90 -7.38
C LYS A 260 -9.00 -15.35 -7.88
N VAL A 261 -9.64 -16.20 -7.07
CA VAL A 261 -11.03 -16.64 -7.28
C VAL A 261 -11.88 -16.16 -6.11
N LYS A 262 -12.95 -15.43 -6.41
CA LYS A 262 -13.95 -14.96 -5.44
C LYS A 262 -15.26 -15.73 -5.60
N ILE A 263 -15.80 -16.21 -4.48
CA ILE A 263 -17.16 -16.78 -4.40
C ILE A 263 -18.04 -15.79 -3.64
N CYS A 264 -19.00 -15.19 -4.35
CA CYS A 264 -19.83 -14.10 -3.83
C CYS A 264 -21.23 -14.59 -3.42
N GLY A 265 -21.82 -13.92 -2.41
CA GLY A 265 -23.17 -14.22 -1.93
C GLY A 265 -23.22 -15.41 -0.97
N ILE A 266 -22.21 -15.58 -0.17
CA ILE A 266 -22.12 -16.59 0.89
C ILE A 266 -23.03 -16.21 2.06
N ARG A 267 -23.86 -17.16 2.55
CA ARG A 267 -24.80 -16.96 3.66
C ARG A 267 -24.66 -18.00 4.77
N THR A 268 -23.89 -19.05 4.54
CA THR A 268 -23.71 -20.15 5.52
C THR A 268 -22.24 -20.51 5.68
N LEU A 269 -21.87 -21.03 6.85
CA LEU A 269 -20.51 -21.47 7.13
C LEU A 269 -20.13 -22.70 6.26
N GLU A 270 -21.09 -23.56 5.94
CA GLU A 270 -20.86 -24.72 5.07
C GLU A 270 -20.46 -24.27 3.66
N ALA A 271 -21.19 -23.31 3.07
CA ALA A 271 -20.88 -22.76 1.75
C ALA A 271 -19.51 -22.05 1.76
N ALA A 272 -19.20 -21.31 2.82
CA ALA A 272 -17.90 -20.67 2.99
C ALA A 272 -16.76 -21.69 3.05
N ARG A 273 -16.92 -22.75 3.85
CA ARG A 273 -15.94 -23.84 3.94
C ARG A 273 -15.79 -24.60 2.63
N ALA A 274 -16.89 -24.88 1.93
CA ALA A 274 -16.82 -25.51 0.61
C ALA A 274 -16.01 -24.65 -0.39
N ALA A 275 -16.22 -23.33 -0.40
CA ALA A 275 -15.48 -22.43 -1.25
C ALA A 275 -13.97 -22.41 -0.91
N VAL A 276 -13.64 -22.31 0.38
CA VAL A 276 -12.23 -22.32 0.84
C VAL A 276 -11.55 -23.66 0.57
N CYS A 277 -12.21 -24.78 0.84
CA CYS A 277 -11.69 -26.11 0.54
C CYS A 277 -11.50 -26.35 -0.97
N ALA A 278 -12.33 -25.72 -1.82
CA ALA A 278 -12.14 -25.75 -3.26
C ALA A 278 -10.97 -24.88 -3.73
N GLY A 279 -10.45 -23.98 -2.88
CA GLY A 279 -9.33 -23.11 -3.18
C GLY A 279 -9.74 -21.66 -3.54
N ALA A 280 -10.89 -21.18 -3.11
CA ALA A 280 -11.27 -19.77 -3.24
C ALA A 280 -10.36 -18.89 -2.36
N ASP A 281 -9.93 -17.74 -2.90
CA ASP A 281 -9.10 -16.77 -2.19
C ASP A 281 -9.94 -15.69 -1.49
N MET A 282 -11.16 -15.44 -1.99
CA MET A 282 -12.02 -14.36 -1.50
C MET A 282 -13.46 -14.86 -1.32
N ILE A 283 -14.11 -14.37 -0.26
CA ILE A 283 -15.52 -14.67 0.07
C ILE A 283 -16.31 -13.37 0.09
N GLY A 284 -17.42 -13.32 -0.67
CA GLY A 284 -18.30 -12.14 -0.73
C GLY A 284 -19.56 -12.30 0.13
N PHE A 285 -19.83 -11.30 0.98
CA PHE A 285 -21.04 -11.12 1.79
C PHE A 285 -21.87 -9.98 1.23
N VAL A 286 -23.15 -10.19 0.95
CA VAL A 286 -24.03 -9.17 0.36
C VAL A 286 -24.85 -8.50 1.46
N PHE A 287 -24.64 -7.21 1.69
CA PHE A 287 -25.39 -6.41 2.66
C PHE A 287 -26.54 -5.62 2.02
N ALA A 288 -26.53 -5.49 0.71
CA ALA A 288 -27.60 -4.85 -0.06
C ALA A 288 -28.85 -5.75 -0.18
N GLU A 289 -29.99 -5.15 -0.51
CA GLU A 289 -31.25 -5.85 -0.76
C GLU A 289 -31.09 -6.87 -1.90
N SER A 290 -31.17 -8.15 -1.56
CA SER A 290 -30.93 -9.25 -2.46
C SER A 290 -31.41 -10.57 -1.85
N LYS A 291 -31.65 -11.58 -2.68
CA LYS A 291 -31.87 -12.95 -2.21
C LYS A 291 -30.68 -13.52 -1.43
N ARG A 292 -29.50 -12.87 -1.56
CA ARG A 292 -28.22 -13.26 -0.93
C ARG A 292 -27.86 -12.40 0.26
N LYS A 293 -28.77 -11.54 0.72
CA LYS A 293 -28.53 -10.65 1.86
C LYS A 293 -28.19 -11.43 3.12
N ILE A 294 -27.19 -10.93 3.85
CA ILE A 294 -26.74 -11.46 5.14
C ILE A 294 -26.65 -10.32 6.16
N THR A 295 -26.82 -10.62 7.44
CA THR A 295 -26.63 -9.61 8.49
C THR A 295 -25.15 -9.49 8.87
N PRO A 296 -24.71 -8.32 9.37
CA PRO A 296 -23.31 -8.12 9.81
C PRO A 296 -22.87 -9.16 10.85
N GLU A 297 -23.75 -9.53 11.80
CA GLU A 297 -23.47 -10.52 12.85
C GLU A 297 -23.18 -11.90 12.27
N LYS A 298 -24.01 -12.32 11.33
CA LYS A 298 -23.84 -13.62 10.69
C LYS A 298 -22.60 -13.66 9.79
N ALA A 299 -22.32 -12.56 9.08
CA ALA A 299 -21.08 -12.40 8.31
C ALA A 299 -19.86 -12.46 9.22
N ALA A 300 -19.86 -11.76 10.37
CA ALA A 300 -18.80 -11.80 11.37
C ALA A 300 -18.52 -13.23 11.90
N GLN A 301 -19.59 -13.98 12.21
CA GLN A 301 -19.45 -15.37 12.66
C GLN A 301 -18.79 -16.26 11.62
N ILE A 302 -19.18 -16.11 10.34
CA ILE A 302 -18.59 -16.86 9.24
C ILE A 302 -17.14 -16.41 9.03
N ALA A 303 -16.87 -15.11 8.94
CA ALA A 303 -15.55 -14.55 8.72
C ALA A 303 -14.52 -14.99 9.77
N LYS A 304 -14.90 -15.00 11.05
CA LYS A 304 -14.06 -15.46 12.17
C LYS A 304 -13.68 -16.94 12.07
N ALA A 305 -14.48 -17.75 11.39
CA ALA A 305 -14.25 -19.17 11.23
C ALA A 305 -13.42 -19.52 9.98
N LEU A 306 -13.07 -18.51 9.16
CA LEU A 306 -12.26 -18.69 7.95
C LEU A 306 -10.77 -18.52 8.27
N PRO A 307 -9.87 -19.16 7.49
CA PRO A 307 -8.44 -18.90 7.56
C PRO A 307 -8.10 -17.43 7.28
N GLU A 308 -7.06 -16.91 7.93
CA GLU A 308 -6.63 -15.51 7.80
C GLU A 308 -6.28 -15.10 6.37
N HIS A 309 -5.76 -16.03 5.56
CA HIS A 309 -5.39 -15.78 4.18
C HIS A 309 -6.57 -15.62 3.21
N VAL A 310 -7.80 -15.94 3.65
CA VAL A 310 -9.02 -15.77 2.85
C VAL A 310 -9.56 -14.37 3.06
N GLU A 311 -9.63 -13.57 2.00
CA GLU A 311 -10.10 -12.19 2.05
C GLU A 311 -11.64 -12.12 2.07
N LYS A 312 -12.18 -11.24 2.92
CA LYS A 312 -13.61 -11.03 3.13
C LYS A 312 -14.03 -9.73 2.46
N VAL A 313 -15.01 -9.83 1.56
CA VAL A 313 -15.52 -8.70 0.75
C VAL A 313 -16.96 -8.42 1.13
N GLY A 314 -17.27 -7.21 1.54
CA GLY A 314 -18.64 -6.74 1.73
C GLY A 314 -19.18 -6.09 0.48
N VAL A 315 -20.33 -6.53 -0.02
CA VAL A 315 -20.99 -5.96 -1.19
C VAL A 315 -22.12 -5.03 -0.75
N PHE A 316 -22.04 -3.78 -1.19
CA PHE A 316 -22.96 -2.69 -0.85
C PHE A 316 -23.56 -2.07 -2.12
N VAL A 317 -24.70 -1.42 -1.99
CA VAL A 317 -25.39 -0.67 -3.05
C VAL A 317 -25.94 0.60 -2.44
N ASN A 318 -25.37 1.74 -2.79
CA ASN A 318 -25.81 3.07 -2.35
C ASN A 318 -25.96 3.20 -0.83
N GLU A 319 -25.07 2.59 -0.06
CA GLU A 319 -25.02 2.70 1.40
C GLU A 319 -24.08 3.86 1.80
N SER A 320 -24.30 4.48 2.97
CA SER A 320 -23.43 5.57 3.42
C SER A 320 -22.03 5.08 3.81
N PRO A 321 -20.98 5.89 3.61
CA PRO A 321 -19.59 5.57 3.98
C PRO A 321 -19.45 5.12 5.43
N GLU A 322 -20.10 5.83 6.36
CA GLU A 322 -20.05 5.55 7.80
C GLU A 322 -20.66 4.19 8.11
N LYS A 323 -21.78 3.86 7.45
CA LYS A 323 -22.45 2.58 7.65
C LYS A 323 -21.66 1.42 7.06
N MET A 324 -21.04 1.64 5.90
CA MET A 324 -20.15 0.65 5.28
C MET A 324 -18.94 0.38 6.18
N ALA A 325 -18.32 1.42 6.75
CA ALA A 325 -17.18 1.30 7.66
C ALA A 325 -17.56 0.55 8.96
N GLU A 326 -18.72 0.90 9.58
CA GLU A 326 -19.25 0.18 10.76
C GLU A 326 -19.43 -1.32 10.49
N ILE A 327 -20.05 -1.66 9.35
CA ILE A 327 -20.28 -3.05 8.97
C ILE A 327 -18.95 -3.77 8.69
N ALA A 328 -18.01 -3.09 8.04
CA ALA A 328 -16.70 -3.64 7.71
C ALA A 328 -15.89 -3.98 8.96
N GLU A 329 -15.86 -3.07 9.93
CA GLU A 329 -15.20 -3.31 11.22
C GLU A 329 -15.83 -4.48 11.97
N ARG A 330 -17.18 -4.46 12.10
CA ARG A 330 -17.94 -5.49 12.81
C ARG A 330 -17.82 -6.89 12.20
N ALA A 331 -17.84 -6.96 10.86
CA ALA A 331 -17.77 -8.22 10.12
C ALA A 331 -16.33 -8.65 9.79
N GLY A 332 -15.30 -7.83 10.10
CA GLY A 332 -13.91 -8.12 9.82
C GLY A 332 -13.62 -8.19 8.32
N LEU A 333 -14.15 -7.24 7.55
CA LEU A 333 -13.97 -7.19 6.10
C LEU A 333 -12.60 -6.66 5.72
N ASP A 334 -12.07 -7.13 4.60
CA ASP A 334 -10.82 -6.69 3.99
C ASP A 334 -11.06 -5.69 2.85
N TYR A 335 -12.22 -5.79 2.15
CA TYR A 335 -12.61 -4.95 1.02
C TYR A 335 -14.07 -4.51 1.10
N LEU A 336 -14.35 -3.30 0.60
CA LEU A 336 -15.71 -2.83 0.29
C LEU A 336 -15.94 -2.90 -1.21
N GLN A 337 -16.94 -3.66 -1.64
CA GLN A 337 -17.38 -3.69 -3.03
C GLN A 337 -18.61 -2.80 -3.21
N LEU A 338 -18.41 -1.69 -3.93
CA LEU A 338 -19.44 -0.70 -4.26
C LEU A 338 -20.11 -1.12 -5.56
N HIS A 339 -21.35 -1.56 -5.47
CA HIS A 339 -22.08 -2.16 -6.61
C HIS A 339 -23.31 -1.31 -7.01
N GLY A 340 -23.37 -0.08 -6.53
CA GLY A 340 -24.40 0.92 -6.80
C GLY A 340 -23.91 2.02 -7.73
N ASP A 341 -24.51 3.22 -7.54
CA ASP A 341 -24.19 4.45 -8.28
C ASP A 341 -23.25 5.36 -7.47
N GLU A 342 -22.49 4.77 -6.50
CA GLU A 342 -21.55 5.51 -5.67
C GLU A 342 -20.56 6.24 -6.57
N THR A 343 -20.35 7.55 -6.30
CA THR A 343 -19.49 8.43 -7.07
C THR A 343 -18.00 8.14 -6.85
N ALA A 344 -17.14 8.73 -7.69
CA ALA A 344 -15.69 8.64 -7.52
C ALA A 344 -15.23 9.26 -6.21
N GLU A 345 -15.88 10.38 -5.78
CA GLU A 345 -15.62 11.05 -4.52
C GLU A 345 -16.01 10.18 -3.32
N GLU A 346 -17.18 9.53 -3.36
CA GLU A 346 -17.61 8.60 -2.32
C GLU A 346 -16.69 7.40 -2.23
N ALA A 347 -16.30 6.83 -3.36
CA ALA A 347 -15.34 5.72 -3.39
C ALA A 347 -13.98 6.10 -2.78
N ALA A 348 -13.49 7.32 -3.05
CA ALA A 348 -12.23 7.82 -2.52
C ALA A 348 -12.26 8.11 -1.00
N GLN A 349 -13.46 8.28 -0.41
CA GLN A 349 -13.64 8.53 1.02
C GLN A 349 -13.68 7.25 1.88
N MET A 350 -13.64 6.06 1.27
CA MET A 350 -13.72 4.81 2.03
C MET A 350 -12.41 4.52 2.78
N PRO A 351 -12.44 4.29 4.10
CA PRO A 351 -11.25 3.92 4.89
C PRO A 351 -10.87 2.43 4.75
N TYR A 352 -11.26 1.82 3.66
CA TYR A 352 -11.01 0.43 3.29
C TYR A 352 -10.66 0.32 1.82
N PRO A 353 -9.90 -0.69 1.41
CA PRO A 353 -9.70 -1.00 -0.01
C PRO A 353 -11.03 -1.17 -0.73
N VAL A 354 -11.17 -0.51 -1.90
CA VAL A 354 -12.41 -0.44 -2.66
C VAL A 354 -12.35 -1.29 -3.94
N ILE A 355 -13.39 -2.08 -4.15
CA ILE A 355 -13.72 -2.71 -5.42
C ILE A 355 -14.93 -1.97 -5.99
N LYS A 356 -14.76 -1.18 -7.06
CA LYS A 356 -15.91 -0.51 -7.70
C LYS A 356 -16.43 -1.36 -8.86
N ALA A 357 -17.71 -1.67 -8.83
CA ALA A 357 -18.39 -2.42 -9.88
C ALA A 357 -18.95 -1.48 -10.96
N PHE A 358 -18.71 -1.85 -12.21
CA PHE A 358 -19.18 -1.15 -13.40
C PHE A 358 -19.98 -2.10 -14.28
N PRO A 359 -21.20 -1.72 -14.68
CA PRO A 359 -21.96 -2.44 -15.70
C PRO A 359 -21.36 -2.14 -17.08
N VAL A 360 -20.82 -3.12 -17.76
CA VAL A 360 -20.22 -2.96 -19.08
C VAL A 360 -21.19 -3.40 -20.18
N ARG A 361 -21.50 -2.48 -21.11
CA ARG A 361 -22.31 -2.72 -22.32
C ARG A 361 -21.54 -2.32 -23.57
N THR A 362 -20.81 -1.22 -23.49
CA THR A 362 -20.11 -0.59 -24.62
C THR A 362 -18.73 -0.09 -24.18
N GLY A 363 -17.89 0.28 -25.14
CA GLY A 363 -16.60 0.91 -24.85
C GLY A 363 -16.70 2.23 -24.08
N ALA A 364 -17.78 2.99 -24.26
CA ALA A 364 -18.00 4.25 -23.52
C ALA A 364 -18.16 4.04 -22.02
N ASP A 365 -18.66 2.87 -21.56
CA ASP A 365 -18.78 2.55 -20.15
C ASP A 365 -17.38 2.40 -19.48
N LEU A 366 -16.34 2.09 -20.28
CA LEU A 366 -14.97 1.97 -19.82
C LEU A 366 -14.28 3.32 -19.59
N GLU A 367 -14.66 4.36 -20.33
CA GLU A 367 -14.08 5.70 -20.18
C GLU A 367 -14.36 6.28 -18.78
N ALA A 368 -15.57 6.08 -18.25
CA ALA A 368 -15.93 6.53 -16.92
C ALA A 368 -15.12 5.86 -15.78
N ILE A 369 -14.48 4.72 -16.05
CA ILE A 369 -13.68 3.99 -15.05
C ILE A 369 -12.41 4.74 -14.68
N HIS A 370 -11.85 5.54 -15.58
CA HIS A 370 -10.60 6.26 -15.34
C HIS A 370 -10.73 7.32 -14.24
N ASP A 371 -11.92 7.85 -14.00
CA ASP A 371 -12.19 8.85 -12.97
C ASP A 371 -12.17 8.26 -11.54
N TYR A 372 -12.27 6.92 -11.42
CA TYR A 372 -12.36 6.27 -10.12
C TYR A 372 -10.99 5.85 -9.58
N ARG A 373 -10.62 6.42 -8.43
CA ARG A 373 -9.49 5.96 -7.61
C ARG A 373 -9.97 4.81 -6.71
N CYS A 374 -9.88 3.60 -7.20
CA CYS A 374 -10.21 2.38 -6.46
C CYS A 374 -9.11 1.32 -6.65
N ASP A 375 -9.02 0.38 -5.71
CA ASP A 375 -7.99 -0.66 -5.73
C ASP A 375 -8.23 -1.68 -6.84
N LEU A 376 -9.49 -2.02 -7.07
CA LEU A 376 -9.91 -2.98 -8.08
C LEU A 376 -11.15 -2.48 -8.82
N VAL A 377 -11.18 -2.73 -10.11
CA VAL A 377 -12.35 -2.54 -10.95
C VAL A 377 -13.03 -3.87 -11.17
N LEU A 378 -14.31 -3.98 -10.82
CA LEU A 378 -15.13 -5.12 -11.14
C LEU A 378 -15.97 -4.81 -12.37
N LEU A 379 -15.83 -5.62 -13.41
CA LEU A 379 -16.65 -5.56 -14.62
C LEU A 379 -17.76 -6.61 -14.52
N ASP A 380 -19.02 -6.17 -14.51
CA ASP A 380 -20.20 -7.05 -14.48
C ASP A 380 -21.02 -6.88 -15.76
N SER A 381 -21.75 -7.91 -16.11
CA SER A 381 -22.70 -7.83 -17.23
C SER A 381 -23.85 -6.88 -16.89
N ALA A 382 -24.15 -5.98 -17.81
CA ALA A 382 -25.28 -5.07 -17.62
C ALA A 382 -26.61 -5.78 -17.86
N GLY A 383 -27.49 -5.78 -16.87
CA GLY A 383 -28.91 -6.15 -17.04
C GLY A 383 -29.47 -7.17 -16.06
N GLY A 384 -30.58 -6.80 -15.44
CA GLY A 384 -31.41 -7.57 -14.54
C GLY A 384 -32.17 -6.69 -13.54
N LYS A 385 -33.23 -7.23 -12.91
CA LYS A 385 -34.03 -6.52 -11.88
C LYS A 385 -33.19 -6.15 -10.66
N TYR A 386 -32.06 -6.84 -10.43
CA TYR A 386 -31.08 -6.59 -9.38
C TYR A 386 -29.72 -6.34 -10.02
N ARG A 387 -28.95 -5.38 -9.49
CA ARG A 387 -27.60 -5.09 -9.96
C ARG A 387 -26.69 -6.30 -9.64
N GLY A 388 -26.06 -6.88 -10.68
CA GLY A 388 -25.24 -8.07 -10.60
C GLY A 388 -26.01 -9.41 -10.61
N GLY A 389 -25.32 -10.49 -10.97
CA GLY A 389 -25.85 -11.85 -10.94
C GLY A 389 -26.93 -12.17 -11.97
N SER A 390 -26.96 -11.44 -13.10
CA SER A 390 -27.96 -11.61 -14.17
C SER A 390 -27.85 -12.93 -14.96
N GLY A 391 -26.68 -13.60 -14.87
CA GLY A 391 -26.37 -14.80 -15.62
C GLY A 391 -26.08 -14.59 -17.10
N LYS A 392 -26.01 -13.32 -17.58
CA LYS A 392 -25.65 -12.97 -18.97
C LYS A 392 -24.18 -12.56 -19.04
N THR A 393 -23.48 -12.96 -20.10
CA THR A 393 -22.12 -12.50 -20.43
C THR A 393 -22.16 -11.22 -21.25
N PHE A 394 -21.13 -10.39 -21.17
CA PHE A 394 -20.89 -9.25 -22.04
C PHE A 394 -19.71 -9.53 -22.99
N ASP A 395 -19.42 -8.59 -23.88
CA ASP A 395 -18.29 -8.70 -24.82
C ASP A 395 -16.97 -8.63 -24.05
N TRP A 396 -16.25 -9.74 -23.96
CA TRP A 396 -14.99 -9.86 -23.23
C TRP A 396 -13.81 -9.11 -23.87
N GLU A 397 -13.90 -8.80 -25.18
CA GLU A 397 -12.87 -7.99 -25.85
C GLU A 397 -12.81 -6.57 -25.26
N LEU A 398 -13.95 -6.00 -24.83
CA LEU A 398 -14.00 -4.72 -24.16
C LEU A 398 -13.25 -4.73 -22.82
N ALA A 399 -13.33 -5.82 -22.07
CA ALA A 399 -12.68 -5.93 -20.78
C ALA A 399 -11.15 -6.14 -20.88
N LYS A 400 -10.67 -6.70 -22.00
CA LYS A 400 -9.25 -7.03 -22.19
C LYS A 400 -8.39 -5.77 -22.19
N ALA A 401 -8.78 -4.73 -22.94
CA ALA A 401 -8.01 -3.49 -23.00
C ALA A 401 -7.78 -2.91 -21.59
N LEU A 402 -8.83 -2.86 -20.76
CA LEU A 402 -8.72 -2.36 -19.38
C LEU A 402 -7.86 -3.28 -18.49
N SER A 403 -7.89 -4.59 -18.72
CA SER A 403 -7.08 -5.55 -17.95
C SER A 403 -5.58 -5.40 -18.20
N ASP A 404 -5.18 -4.86 -19.34
CA ASP A 404 -3.78 -4.57 -19.65
C ASP A 404 -3.29 -3.29 -18.93
N GLU A 405 -4.20 -2.39 -18.51
CA GLU A 405 -3.88 -1.11 -17.86
C GLU A 405 -3.96 -1.16 -16.34
N ARG A 406 -4.91 -1.93 -15.79
CA ARG A 406 -5.15 -2.00 -14.34
C ARG A 406 -5.70 -3.36 -13.88
N ALA A 407 -5.65 -3.60 -12.58
CA ALA A 407 -6.17 -4.84 -11.99
C ALA A 407 -7.70 -4.92 -12.13
N VAL A 408 -8.17 -5.89 -12.92
CA VAL A 408 -9.59 -6.13 -13.20
C VAL A 408 -10.08 -7.38 -12.49
N MET A 409 -11.27 -7.28 -11.87
CA MET A 409 -12.08 -8.38 -11.41
C MET A 409 -13.20 -8.63 -12.44
N LEU A 410 -13.22 -9.81 -13.04
CA LEU A 410 -14.23 -10.17 -14.01
C LEU A 410 -15.40 -10.89 -13.32
N ALA A 411 -16.60 -10.37 -13.52
CA ALA A 411 -17.87 -10.95 -13.06
C ALA A 411 -18.88 -11.05 -14.22
N GLY A 412 -20.14 -11.29 -13.91
CA GLY A 412 -21.24 -11.30 -14.89
C GLY A 412 -21.35 -12.59 -15.68
N GLY A 413 -22.32 -13.42 -15.31
CA GLY A 413 -22.68 -14.63 -16.04
C GLY A 413 -21.63 -15.75 -16.06
N LEU A 414 -20.61 -15.67 -15.20
CA LEU A 414 -19.61 -16.74 -15.10
C LEU A 414 -20.20 -18.00 -14.51
N THR A 415 -19.81 -19.13 -15.10
CA THR A 415 -20.19 -20.50 -14.70
C THR A 415 -18.95 -21.40 -14.81
N PRO A 416 -18.98 -22.64 -14.26
CA PRO A 416 -17.89 -23.59 -14.45
C PRO A 416 -17.55 -23.85 -15.93
N GLU A 417 -18.56 -23.79 -16.80
CA GLU A 417 -18.44 -24.14 -18.22
C GLU A 417 -17.79 -23.03 -19.06
N ASN A 418 -17.96 -21.75 -18.68
CA ASN A 418 -17.43 -20.61 -19.44
C ASN A 418 -16.23 -19.92 -18.78
N ALA A 419 -15.90 -20.28 -17.54
CA ALA A 419 -14.83 -19.62 -16.76
C ALA A 419 -13.48 -19.64 -17.47
N GLU A 420 -13.07 -20.79 -18.03
CA GLU A 420 -11.79 -20.91 -18.74
C GLU A 420 -11.73 -19.97 -19.95
N ALA A 421 -12.76 -19.95 -20.77
CA ALA A 421 -12.83 -19.08 -21.96
C ALA A 421 -12.80 -17.60 -21.59
N ALA A 422 -13.56 -17.19 -20.58
CA ALA A 422 -13.60 -15.83 -20.09
C ALA A 422 -12.24 -15.36 -19.55
N ILE A 423 -11.58 -16.19 -18.75
CA ILE A 423 -10.26 -15.88 -18.18
C ILE A 423 -9.19 -15.73 -19.27
N LEU A 424 -9.18 -16.63 -20.25
CA LEU A 424 -8.19 -16.57 -21.33
C LEU A 424 -8.41 -15.39 -22.28
N ALA A 425 -9.67 -14.97 -22.46
CA ALA A 425 -9.98 -13.80 -23.28
C ALA A 425 -9.62 -12.48 -22.58
N VAL A 426 -10.00 -12.31 -21.32
CA VAL A 426 -9.87 -11.04 -20.59
C VAL A 426 -8.53 -10.89 -19.88
N CYS A 427 -7.90 -12.01 -19.46
CA CYS A 427 -6.70 -12.03 -18.63
C CYS A 427 -6.86 -11.32 -17.27
N PRO A 428 -7.99 -11.47 -16.54
CA PRO A 428 -8.24 -10.72 -15.32
C PRO A 428 -7.33 -11.16 -14.18
N TYR A 429 -7.15 -10.29 -13.18
CA TYR A 429 -6.50 -10.66 -11.93
C TYR A 429 -7.42 -11.47 -11.01
N ILE A 430 -8.72 -11.19 -11.03
CA ILE A 430 -9.69 -11.86 -10.18
C ILE A 430 -10.90 -12.29 -11.02
N VAL A 431 -11.46 -13.44 -10.73
CA VAL A 431 -12.78 -13.83 -11.23
C VAL A 431 -13.77 -13.95 -10.08
N ASP A 432 -14.96 -13.40 -10.26
CA ASP A 432 -16.04 -13.39 -9.27
C ASP A 432 -17.26 -14.11 -9.78
N VAL A 433 -17.73 -15.09 -9.03
CA VAL A 433 -18.94 -15.84 -9.37
C VAL A 433 -19.95 -15.82 -8.22
N SER A 434 -21.21 -15.63 -8.57
CA SER A 434 -22.31 -15.72 -7.61
C SER A 434 -23.36 -16.74 -8.05
N SER A 435 -24.26 -16.40 -8.97
CA SER A 435 -25.36 -17.28 -9.42
C SER A 435 -24.90 -18.51 -10.17
N GLY A 436 -23.79 -18.45 -10.89
CA GLY A 436 -23.26 -19.58 -11.69
C GLY A 436 -22.84 -20.80 -10.89
N VAL A 437 -22.70 -20.67 -9.57
CA VAL A 437 -22.39 -21.77 -8.64
C VAL A 437 -23.53 -22.02 -7.65
N GLU A 438 -24.77 -21.77 -8.07
CA GLU A 438 -25.96 -22.00 -7.28
C GLU A 438 -26.84 -23.12 -7.90
N THR A 439 -27.54 -23.85 -7.04
CA THR A 439 -28.66 -24.74 -7.39
C THR A 439 -29.86 -24.34 -6.52
N ASN A 440 -31.00 -24.02 -7.16
CA ASN A 440 -32.20 -23.53 -6.47
C ASN A 440 -31.99 -22.27 -5.56
N GLY A 441 -31.01 -21.41 -5.93
CA GLY A 441 -30.71 -20.19 -5.19
C GLY A 441 -29.79 -20.36 -3.97
N GLU A 442 -29.28 -21.56 -3.73
CA GLU A 442 -28.30 -21.90 -2.70
C GLU A 442 -26.96 -22.26 -3.32
N LYS A 443 -25.87 -21.99 -2.63
CA LYS A 443 -24.52 -22.35 -3.08
C LYS A 443 -24.36 -23.86 -3.16
N ASP A 444 -23.91 -24.31 -4.32
CA ASP A 444 -23.72 -25.74 -4.64
C ASP A 444 -22.22 -26.07 -4.55
N PRO A 445 -21.79 -26.93 -3.59
CA PRO A 445 -20.38 -27.25 -3.39
C PRO A 445 -19.69 -27.85 -4.63
N ASP A 446 -20.40 -28.65 -5.42
CA ASP A 446 -19.83 -29.28 -6.60
C ASP A 446 -19.61 -28.25 -7.71
N LYS A 447 -20.55 -27.34 -7.91
CA LYS A 447 -20.39 -26.21 -8.85
C LYS A 447 -19.30 -25.24 -8.41
N ILE A 448 -19.19 -24.94 -7.11
CA ILE A 448 -18.09 -24.14 -6.55
C ILE A 448 -16.76 -24.79 -6.89
N LYS A 449 -16.60 -26.08 -6.60
CA LYS A 449 -15.39 -26.85 -6.88
C LYS A 449 -15.07 -26.85 -8.37
N ALA A 450 -16.04 -27.12 -9.22
CA ALA A 450 -15.86 -27.13 -10.68
C ALA A 450 -15.41 -25.74 -11.20
N PHE A 451 -16.03 -24.65 -10.71
CA PHE A 451 -15.66 -23.29 -11.09
C PHE A 451 -14.22 -22.95 -10.68
N VAL A 452 -13.87 -23.22 -9.42
CA VAL A 452 -12.51 -22.93 -8.91
C VAL A 452 -11.47 -23.73 -9.69
N GLN A 453 -11.73 -25.00 -10.00
CA GLN A 453 -10.81 -25.82 -10.80
C GLN A 453 -10.64 -25.27 -12.22
N ALA A 454 -11.72 -24.89 -12.90
CA ALA A 454 -11.68 -24.29 -14.23
C ALA A 454 -10.89 -22.97 -14.22
N ALA A 455 -11.13 -22.11 -13.22
CA ALA A 455 -10.42 -20.83 -13.06
C ALA A 455 -8.91 -21.03 -12.80
N ARG A 456 -8.53 -21.96 -11.90
CA ARG A 456 -7.12 -22.26 -11.60
C ARG A 456 -6.36 -22.78 -12.80
N LYS A 457 -6.98 -23.69 -13.57
CA LYS A 457 -6.42 -24.23 -14.81
C LYS A 457 -6.19 -23.12 -15.85
N ALA A 458 -7.15 -22.20 -16.01
CA ALA A 458 -7.01 -21.07 -16.90
C ALA A 458 -5.90 -20.10 -16.46
N PHE A 459 -5.83 -19.78 -15.19
CA PHE A 459 -4.78 -18.93 -14.63
C PHE A 459 -3.39 -19.53 -14.81
N GLN A 460 -3.22 -20.83 -14.62
CA GLN A 460 -1.95 -21.53 -14.90
C GLN A 460 -1.53 -21.35 -16.36
N LYS A 461 -2.45 -21.50 -17.32
CA LYS A 461 -2.15 -21.28 -18.75
C LYS A 461 -1.70 -19.84 -19.04
N LEU A 462 -2.31 -18.84 -18.38
CA LEU A 462 -1.89 -17.43 -18.49
C LEU A 462 -0.48 -17.23 -17.94
N GLU A 463 -0.15 -17.79 -16.78
CA GLU A 463 1.18 -17.70 -16.17
C GLU A 463 2.27 -18.35 -17.04
N GLU A 464 1.97 -19.46 -17.66
CA GLU A 464 2.87 -20.13 -18.61
C GLU A 464 3.10 -19.27 -19.88
N ARG A 465 2.03 -18.63 -20.40
CA ARG A 465 2.12 -17.70 -21.53
C ARG A 465 2.97 -16.47 -21.17
N ASP A 466 2.75 -15.87 -20.01
CA ASP A 466 3.48 -14.70 -19.54
C ASP A 466 4.98 -15.00 -19.32
N LYS A 467 5.32 -16.20 -18.80
CA LYS A 467 6.71 -16.67 -18.67
C LYS A 467 7.40 -16.83 -20.03
N ASN A 468 6.70 -17.44 -21.00
CA ASN A 468 7.27 -17.66 -22.34
C ASN A 468 7.49 -16.35 -23.09
N ALA A 469 6.59 -15.37 -22.95
CA ALA A 469 6.77 -14.04 -23.54
C ALA A 469 8.00 -13.31 -22.97
N ASN A 470 8.24 -13.40 -21.65
CA ASN A 470 9.41 -12.80 -21.01
C ASN A 470 10.75 -13.46 -21.40
N ILE A 471 10.76 -14.75 -21.78
CA ILE A 471 11.95 -15.45 -22.23
C ILE A 471 12.33 -15.03 -23.68
N GLN A 472 11.34 -14.69 -24.51
CA GLN A 472 11.57 -14.25 -25.89
C GLN A 472 12.02 -12.79 -26.01
N THR A 473 11.85 -11.99 -24.96
CA THR A 473 12.23 -10.56 -24.90
C THR A 473 13.51 -10.30 -24.10
N ALA A 474 14.11 -11.30 -23.48
CA ALA A 474 15.37 -11.26 -22.74
C ALA A 474 16.52 -11.81 -23.58
#